data_6dd8b267f75fd1f30e51fb045e32931c
#
_entry.id   6dd8b267f75fd1f30e51fb045e32931c
#
_cell.length_a   1.000
_cell.length_b   1.000
_cell.length_c   1.000
_cell.angle_alpha   90.00
_cell.angle_beta   90.00
_cell.angle_gamma   90.00
#
_symmetry.space_group_name_H-M   'P 1'
#
loop_
_entity.id
_entity.type
_entity.pdbx_description
1 polymer ?
#
loop_
_entity_poly.entity_id
_entity_poly.type
_entity_poly.pdbx_seq_one_letter_code
_entity_poly.pdbx_strand_id
1 'polypeptide(L)'
;MTDTHRILILGASYGSLLATKLLLAGHTVKLVCLPAEAELINREGTRVRLPVKGREGLVEVDSRKLPGKLSADVPGAIRPADHELVALAMQEPQYGSPSVRELLLAIAKAKLPCMSIMNMPPLPYLARIAGVAVDACKACYTDAAVWAGFDPQLVTLCSPDPQAFRPPEERVNVLQVRLPTNFKCARFGSDAHTALLRTLESGIEAARFDTGTEMIELPVKLKVHDSVFVPLAKWP
;
A
#
# COMPACT_ATOMS: atom_id res chain seq x y z
N MET A 1 23.34 -1.51 7.70
CA MET A 1 22.66 -1.29 6.39
C MET A 1 21.31 -1.95 6.52
N THR A 2 20.24 -1.20 6.36
CA THR A 2 18.87 -1.78 6.31
C THR A 2 18.72 -2.53 4.99
N ASP A 3 18.28 -3.78 5.05
CA ASP A 3 18.03 -4.58 3.85
C ASP A 3 16.99 -3.87 2.96
N THR A 4 17.31 -3.75 1.67
CA THR A 4 16.41 -3.16 0.68
C THR A 4 15.39 -4.19 0.23
N HIS A 5 14.11 -3.97 0.55
CA HIS A 5 13.00 -4.83 0.11
C HIS A 5 12.36 -4.33 -1.19
N ARG A 6 11.77 -5.25 -1.94
CA ARG A 6 11.06 -4.99 -3.20
C ARG A 6 9.56 -5.15 -2.99
N ILE A 7 8.84 -4.05 -3.04
CA ILE A 7 7.40 -3.99 -2.73
C ILE A 7 6.62 -3.68 -4.01
N LEU A 8 5.62 -4.51 -4.30
CA LEU A 8 4.63 -4.28 -5.35
C LEU A 8 3.40 -3.60 -4.75
N ILE A 9 2.93 -2.51 -5.35
CA ILE A 9 1.72 -1.81 -4.90
C ILE A 9 0.71 -1.75 -6.04
N LEU A 10 -0.45 -2.37 -5.87
CA LEU A 10 -1.54 -2.33 -6.82
C LEU A 10 -2.39 -1.07 -6.58
N GLY A 11 -2.29 -0.10 -7.50
CA GLY A 11 -2.97 1.19 -7.40
C GLY A 11 -2.03 2.34 -7.04
N ALA A 12 -1.90 3.32 -7.91
CA ALA A 12 -0.95 4.42 -7.77
C ALA A 12 -1.56 5.67 -7.11
N SER A 13 -2.85 5.71 -6.76
CA SER A 13 -3.44 6.80 -6.00
C SER A 13 -3.04 6.70 -4.52
N TYR A 14 -3.77 5.97 -3.71
CA TYR A 14 -3.41 5.73 -2.30
C TYR A 14 -2.04 5.06 -2.15
N GLY A 15 -1.70 4.19 -3.10
CA GLY A 15 -0.39 3.53 -3.14
C GLY A 15 0.79 4.49 -3.19
N SER A 16 0.64 5.68 -3.78
CA SER A 16 1.72 6.69 -3.83
C SER A 16 2.14 7.18 -2.45
N LEU A 17 1.23 7.27 -1.48
CA LEU A 17 1.59 7.67 -0.12
C LEU A 17 2.42 6.59 0.58
N LEU A 18 1.99 5.33 0.51
CA LEU A 18 2.77 4.21 1.04
C LEU A 18 4.12 4.09 0.32
N ALA A 19 4.12 4.21 -1.02
CA ALA A 19 5.33 4.21 -1.83
C ALA A 19 6.32 5.29 -1.36
N THR A 20 5.86 6.52 -1.15
CA THR A 20 6.70 7.63 -0.67
C THR A 20 7.38 7.29 0.66
N LYS A 21 6.66 6.64 1.60
CA LYS A 21 7.23 6.25 2.89
C LYS A 21 8.27 5.13 2.76
N LEU A 22 8.00 4.16 1.90
CA LEU A 22 8.92 3.04 1.61
C LEU A 22 10.18 3.54 0.86
N LEU A 23 10.00 4.44 -0.12
CA LEU A 23 11.11 5.04 -0.85
C LEU A 23 12.01 5.89 0.06
N LEU A 24 11.42 6.64 0.98
CA LEU A 24 12.15 7.42 1.97
C LEU A 24 13.00 6.52 2.89
N ALA A 25 12.51 5.31 3.17
CA ALA A 25 13.24 4.28 3.92
C ALA A 25 14.26 3.50 3.06
N GLY A 26 14.41 3.81 1.77
CA GLY A 26 15.41 3.21 0.88
C GLY A 26 14.98 1.94 0.16
N HIS A 27 13.69 1.59 0.22
CA HIS A 27 13.16 0.38 -0.44
C HIS A 27 12.90 0.60 -1.93
N THR A 28 12.76 -0.50 -2.68
CA THR A 28 12.36 -0.48 -4.09
C THR A 28 10.86 -0.72 -4.20
N VAL A 29 10.16 0.15 -4.92
CA VAL A 29 8.70 0.09 -5.08
C VAL A 29 8.35 0.03 -6.57
N LYS A 30 7.44 -0.88 -6.92
CA LYS A 30 6.77 -0.90 -8.22
C LYS A 30 5.28 -0.64 -8.03
N LEU A 31 4.76 0.38 -8.71
CA LEU A 31 3.33 0.70 -8.75
C LEU A 31 2.67 0.01 -9.94
N VAL A 32 1.47 -0.54 -9.74
CA VAL A 32 0.63 -1.07 -10.80
C VAL A 32 -0.50 -0.08 -11.07
N CYS A 33 -0.59 0.40 -12.30
CA CYS A 33 -1.57 1.41 -12.70
C CYS A 33 -1.91 1.34 -14.19
N LEU A 34 -2.66 2.32 -14.68
CA LEU A 34 -3.00 2.43 -16.10
C LEU A 34 -1.77 2.80 -16.94
N PRO A 35 -1.73 2.44 -18.25
CA PRO A 35 -0.56 2.67 -19.12
C PRO A 35 -0.04 4.12 -19.11
N ALA A 36 -0.92 5.08 -19.35
CA ALA A 36 -0.54 6.51 -19.37
C ALA A 36 -0.04 7.01 -18.01
N GLU A 37 -0.58 6.47 -16.92
CA GLU A 37 -0.13 6.79 -15.56
C GLU A 37 1.25 6.18 -15.29
N ALA A 38 1.48 4.94 -15.72
CA ALA A 38 2.78 4.29 -15.60
C ALA A 38 3.89 5.04 -16.37
N GLU A 39 3.61 5.45 -17.60
CA GLU A 39 4.53 6.27 -18.39
C GLU A 39 4.85 7.60 -17.69
N LEU A 40 3.83 8.28 -17.16
CA LEU A 40 4.01 9.52 -16.43
C LEU A 40 4.86 9.34 -15.18
N ILE A 41 4.56 8.31 -14.37
CA ILE A 41 5.30 8.02 -13.13
C ILE A 41 6.76 7.64 -13.44
N ASN A 42 7.01 6.84 -14.46
CA ASN A 42 8.37 6.47 -14.85
C ASN A 42 9.19 7.67 -15.36
N ARG A 43 8.55 8.64 -16.01
CA ARG A 43 9.20 9.85 -16.52
C ARG A 43 9.41 10.91 -15.44
N GLU A 44 8.40 11.12 -14.57
CA GLU A 44 8.33 12.29 -13.67
C GLU A 44 8.28 11.94 -12.17
N GLY A 45 8.17 10.65 -11.83
CA GLY A 45 7.96 10.21 -10.46
C GLY A 45 6.55 10.49 -9.95
N THR A 46 6.36 10.31 -8.66
CA THR A 46 5.14 10.72 -7.92
C THR A 46 5.45 11.91 -7.03
N ARG A 47 4.44 12.75 -6.78
CA ARG A 47 4.49 13.87 -5.83
C ARG A 47 3.41 13.68 -4.78
N VAL A 48 3.82 13.70 -3.52
CA VAL A 48 2.89 13.61 -2.41
C VAL A 48 3.00 14.87 -1.56
N ARG A 49 1.87 15.57 -1.42
CA ARG A 49 1.74 16.78 -0.59
C ARG A 49 1.04 16.43 0.71
N LEU A 50 1.65 16.79 1.84
CA LEU A 50 1.09 16.47 3.14
C LEU A 50 1.36 17.57 4.17
N PRO A 51 0.43 17.80 5.12
CA PRO A 51 0.65 18.73 6.21
C PRO A 51 1.67 18.14 7.19
N VAL A 52 2.62 18.96 7.61
CA VAL A 52 3.63 18.60 8.63
C VAL A 52 3.48 19.51 9.82
N LYS A 53 3.44 18.94 11.02
CA LYS A 53 3.27 19.70 12.26
C LYS A 53 4.38 20.75 12.40
N GLY A 54 4.00 21.99 12.71
CA GLY A 54 4.92 23.11 12.89
C GLY A 54 5.38 23.77 11.58
N ARG A 55 4.78 23.41 10.44
CA ARG A 55 5.04 24.06 9.15
C ARG A 55 3.77 24.65 8.58
N GLU A 56 3.87 25.82 7.96
CA GLU A 56 2.78 26.38 7.16
C GLU A 56 2.68 25.67 5.82
N GLY A 57 1.45 25.47 5.35
CA GLY A 57 1.15 24.85 4.06
C GLY A 57 1.45 23.35 4.02
N LEU A 58 1.69 22.85 2.83
CA LEU A 58 1.95 21.46 2.55
C LEU A 58 3.41 21.25 2.16
N VAL A 59 4.03 20.22 2.71
CA VAL A 59 5.34 19.75 2.26
C VAL A 59 5.12 18.85 1.05
N GLU A 60 5.75 19.15 -0.07
CA GLU A 60 5.74 18.30 -1.28
C GLU A 60 6.98 17.40 -1.28
N VAL A 61 6.72 16.11 -1.43
CA VAL A 61 7.75 15.06 -1.53
C VAL A 61 7.77 14.53 -2.97
N ASP A 62 8.84 14.80 -3.69
CA ASP A 62 9.12 14.24 -5.03
C ASP A 62 9.84 12.90 -4.88
N SER A 63 9.24 11.82 -5.37
CA SER A 63 9.81 10.47 -5.26
C SER A 63 11.19 10.31 -5.89
N ARG A 64 11.56 11.16 -6.89
CA ARG A 64 12.87 11.14 -7.55
C ARG A 64 14.01 11.64 -6.67
N LYS A 65 13.66 12.35 -5.57
CA LYS A 65 14.62 12.87 -4.59
C LYS A 65 14.81 11.94 -3.39
N LEU A 66 14.11 10.79 -3.39
CA LEU A 66 14.17 9.82 -2.31
C LEU A 66 15.24 8.76 -2.55
N PRO A 67 15.80 8.17 -1.50
CA PRO A 67 16.88 7.17 -1.61
C PRO A 67 16.45 5.86 -2.27
N GLY A 68 15.16 5.49 -2.18
CA GLY A 68 14.61 4.27 -2.79
C GLY A 68 14.41 4.40 -4.30
N LYS A 69 14.01 3.30 -4.94
CA LYS A 69 13.78 3.24 -6.39
C LYS A 69 12.30 3.05 -6.70
N LEU A 70 11.73 3.94 -7.50
CA LEU A 70 10.35 3.86 -8.00
C LEU A 70 10.32 3.44 -9.46
N SER A 71 9.38 2.54 -9.78
CA SER A 71 8.95 2.26 -11.14
C SER A 71 7.44 2.02 -11.17
N ALA A 72 6.83 2.10 -12.34
CA ALA A 72 5.42 1.79 -12.53
C ALA A 72 5.22 0.94 -13.79
N ASP A 73 4.18 0.10 -13.77
CA ASP A 73 3.89 -0.76 -14.91
C ASP A 73 2.39 -1.14 -14.95
N VAL A 74 1.97 -1.77 -16.04
CA VAL A 74 0.63 -2.31 -16.19
C VAL A 74 0.55 -3.71 -15.59
N PRO A 75 -0.66 -4.21 -15.19
CA PRO A 75 -0.79 -5.53 -14.56
C PRO A 75 -0.13 -6.67 -15.33
N GLY A 76 -0.28 -6.71 -16.66
CA GLY A 76 0.26 -7.78 -17.51
C GLY A 76 1.78 -7.84 -17.64
N ALA A 77 2.49 -6.77 -17.24
CA ALA A 77 3.95 -6.71 -17.27
C ALA A 77 4.61 -7.12 -15.93
N ILE A 78 3.80 -7.40 -14.90
CA ILE A 78 4.29 -7.70 -13.56
C ILE A 78 4.69 -9.16 -13.42
N ARG A 79 5.85 -9.38 -12.82
CA ARG A 79 6.34 -10.69 -12.39
C ARG A 79 6.29 -10.75 -10.86
N PRO A 80 5.28 -11.41 -10.26
CA PRO A 80 5.12 -11.44 -8.80
C PRO A 80 6.36 -11.91 -8.05
N ALA A 81 7.07 -12.92 -8.57
CA ALA A 81 8.27 -13.49 -7.95
C ALA A 81 9.44 -12.49 -7.77
N ASP A 82 9.39 -11.34 -8.43
CA ASP A 82 10.41 -10.29 -8.27
C ASP A 82 10.19 -9.45 -7.00
N HIS A 83 9.14 -9.73 -6.20
CA HIS A 83 8.72 -8.93 -5.06
C HIS A 83 8.60 -9.78 -3.79
N GLU A 84 8.69 -9.13 -2.63
CA GLU A 84 8.65 -9.77 -1.30
C GLU A 84 7.34 -9.48 -0.56
N LEU A 85 6.65 -8.40 -0.94
CA LEU A 85 5.37 -7.98 -0.37
C LEU A 85 4.52 -7.32 -1.45
N VAL A 86 3.22 -7.59 -1.41
CA VAL A 86 2.22 -6.90 -2.23
C VAL A 86 1.36 -6.00 -1.34
N ALA A 87 1.20 -4.74 -1.70
CA ALA A 87 0.21 -3.84 -1.09
C ALA A 87 -0.99 -3.67 -2.04
N LEU A 88 -2.18 -3.98 -1.53
CA LEU A 88 -3.44 -3.87 -2.27
C LEU A 88 -4.06 -2.49 -1.98
N ALA A 89 -3.91 -1.56 -2.93
CA ALA A 89 -4.27 -0.14 -2.78
C ALA A 89 -5.31 0.35 -3.80
N MET A 90 -6.00 -0.56 -4.48
CA MET A 90 -7.11 -0.27 -5.39
C MET A 90 -8.44 -0.30 -4.64
N GLN A 91 -9.47 0.32 -5.24
CA GLN A 91 -10.85 0.14 -4.80
C GLN A 91 -11.32 -1.29 -5.14
N GLU A 92 -12.21 -1.84 -4.33
CA GLU A 92 -12.67 -3.23 -4.47
C GLU A 92 -13.13 -3.60 -5.88
N PRO A 93 -13.98 -2.81 -6.58
CA PRO A 93 -14.42 -3.17 -7.93
C PRO A 93 -13.30 -3.27 -8.97
N GLN A 94 -12.18 -2.60 -8.77
CA GLN A 94 -11.05 -2.60 -9.71
C GLN A 94 -10.33 -3.96 -9.78
N TYR A 95 -10.43 -4.76 -8.71
CA TYR A 95 -9.83 -6.10 -8.67
C TYR A 95 -10.54 -7.10 -9.61
N GLY A 96 -11.79 -6.81 -9.98
CA GLY A 96 -12.56 -7.60 -10.95
C GLY A 96 -12.17 -7.36 -12.42
N SER A 97 -11.36 -6.33 -12.74
CA SER A 97 -10.93 -6.10 -14.12
C SER A 97 -10.03 -7.24 -14.63
N PRO A 98 -10.13 -7.67 -15.90
CA PRO A 98 -9.48 -8.88 -16.39
C PRO A 98 -7.97 -8.94 -16.12
N SER A 99 -7.24 -7.90 -16.47
CA SER A 99 -5.77 -7.85 -16.28
C SER A 99 -5.34 -7.85 -14.81
N VAL A 100 -6.10 -7.19 -13.93
CA VAL A 100 -5.83 -7.19 -12.49
C VAL A 100 -6.17 -8.54 -11.87
N ARG A 101 -7.27 -9.18 -12.31
CA ARG A 101 -7.63 -10.53 -11.88
C ARG A 101 -6.54 -11.54 -12.22
N GLU A 102 -5.99 -11.50 -13.44
CA GLU A 102 -4.87 -12.36 -13.85
C GLU A 102 -3.64 -12.14 -12.97
N LEU A 103 -3.32 -10.88 -12.66
CA LEU A 103 -2.23 -10.55 -11.74
C LEU A 103 -2.49 -11.07 -10.33
N LEU A 104 -3.72 -10.93 -9.80
CA LEU A 104 -4.08 -11.47 -8.47
C LEU A 104 -3.94 -12.99 -8.42
N LEU A 105 -4.36 -13.71 -9.47
CA LEU A 105 -4.17 -15.16 -9.59
C LEU A 105 -2.67 -15.52 -9.57
N ALA A 106 -1.84 -14.77 -10.29
CA ALA A 106 -0.40 -14.99 -10.30
C ALA A 106 0.25 -14.69 -8.93
N ILE A 107 -0.20 -13.64 -8.22
CA ILE A 107 0.24 -13.30 -6.86
C ILE A 107 -0.14 -14.42 -5.87
N ALA A 108 -1.38 -14.91 -5.92
CA ALA A 108 -1.86 -15.99 -5.07
C ALA A 108 -1.07 -17.29 -5.33
N LYS A 109 -0.83 -17.63 -6.60
CA LYS A 109 -0.02 -18.79 -7.01
C LYS A 109 1.43 -18.70 -6.52
N ALA A 110 2.00 -17.50 -6.55
CA ALA A 110 3.35 -17.23 -6.04
C ALA A 110 3.42 -17.22 -4.49
N LYS A 111 2.29 -17.33 -3.80
CA LYS A 111 2.19 -17.30 -2.33
C LYS A 111 2.85 -16.07 -1.70
N LEU A 112 2.69 -14.90 -2.34
CA LEU A 112 3.24 -13.67 -1.80
C LEU A 112 2.37 -13.12 -0.66
N PRO A 113 2.98 -12.59 0.41
CA PRO A 113 2.25 -11.90 1.44
C PRO A 113 1.61 -10.63 0.89
N CYS A 114 0.33 -10.41 1.23
CA CYS A 114 -0.45 -9.28 0.76
C CYS A 114 -0.95 -8.43 1.93
N MET A 115 -0.63 -7.14 1.91
CA MET A 115 -1.11 -6.16 2.87
C MET A 115 -2.16 -5.27 2.19
N SER A 116 -3.40 -5.34 2.65
CA SER A 116 -4.47 -4.52 2.08
C SER A 116 -4.56 -3.17 2.78
N ILE A 117 -4.57 -2.10 1.99
CA ILE A 117 -4.90 -0.73 2.43
C ILE A 117 -6.16 -0.21 1.75
N MET A 118 -6.97 -1.11 1.20
CA MET A 118 -8.27 -0.80 0.58
C MET A 118 -9.36 -0.64 1.64
N ASN A 119 -10.42 0.09 1.30
CA ASN A 119 -11.54 0.33 2.22
C ASN A 119 -12.34 -0.94 2.55
N MET A 120 -12.43 -1.88 1.61
CA MET A 120 -13.09 -3.17 1.82
C MET A 120 -12.05 -4.21 2.23
N PRO A 121 -12.19 -4.89 3.39
CA PRO A 121 -11.28 -5.95 3.81
C PRO A 121 -11.26 -7.09 2.79
N PRO A 122 -10.11 -7.66 2.40
CA PRO A 122 -10.08 -8.85 1.55
C PRO A 122 -10.76 -10.04 2.22
N LEU A 123 -11.55 -10.83 1.47
CA LEU A 123 -12.22 -12.04 2.01
C LEU A 123 -11.26 -13.01 2.72
N PRO A 124 -10.04 -13.27 2.20
CA PRO A 124 -9.09 -14.13 2.92
C PRO A 124 -8.69 -13.58 4.29
N TYR A 125 -8.63 -12.26 4.47
CA TYR A 125 -8.39 -11.69 5.79
C TYR A 125 -9.56 -11.92 6.74
N LEU A 126 -10.81 -11.74 6.26
CA LEU A 126 -12.00 -11.99 7.05
C LEU A 126 -12.08 -13.45 7.53
N ALA A 127 -11.57 -14.39 6.74
CA ALA A 127 -11.50 -15.81 7.10
C ALA A 127 -10.60 -16.10 8.33
N ARG A 128 -9.74 -15.15 8.72
CA ARG A 128 -8.88 -15.25 9.91
C ARG A 128 -9.60 -14.80 11.20
N ILE A 129 -10.75 -14.18 11.07
CA ILE A 129 -11.48 -13.60 12.21
C ILE A 129 -12.49 -14.62 12.72
N ALA A 130 -12.32 -15.07 13.96
CA ALA A 130 -13.24 -16.01 14.57
C ALA A 130 -14.67 -15.45 14.63
N GLY A 131 -15.65 -16.28 14.25
CA GLY A 131 -17.07 -15.92 14.27
C GLY A 131 -17.56 -15.14 13.03
N VAL A 132 -16.70 -14.81 12.07
CA VAL A 132 -17.13 -14.17 10.82
C VAL A 132 -17.60 -15.23 9.82
N ALA A 133 -18.85 -15.11 9.37
CA ALA A 133 -19.42 -15.95 8.31
C ALA A 133 -18.97 -15.43 6.94
N VAL A 134 -17.78 -15.84 6.48
CA VAL A 134 -17.17 -15.31 5.25
C VAL A 134 -18.05 -15.50 4.03
N ASP A 135 -18.78 -16.60 3.93
CA ASP A 135 -19.69 -16.85 2.80
C ASP A 135 -20.82 -15.82 2.72
N ALA A 136 -21.34 -15.38 3.87
CA ALA A 136 -22.33 -14.31 3.90
C ALA A 136 -21.73 -12.96 3.47
N CYS A 137 -20.45 -12.73 3.73
CA CYS A 137 -19.77 -11.50 3.32
C CYS A 137 -19.55 -11.41 1.80
N LYS A 138 -19.55 -12.52 1.07
CA LYS A 138 -19.33 -12.53 -0.39
C LYS A 138 -20.30 -11.63 -1.17
N ALA A 139 -21.53 -11.49 -0.69
CA ALA A 139 -22.54 -10.63 -1.30
C ALA A 139 -22.19 -9.13 -1.27
N CYS A 140 -21.25 -8.71 -0.43
CA CYS A 140 -20.78 -7.32 -0.34
C CYS A 140 -19.71 -6.97 -1.37
N TYR A 141 -19.20 -7.96 -2.12
CA TYR A 141 -18.12 -7.77 -3.09
C TYR A 141 -18.68 -7.77 -4.51
N THR A 142 -18.13 -6.90 -5.36
CA THR A 142 -18.46 -6.88 -6.79
C THR A 142 -18.09 -8.21 -7.45
N ASP A 143 -16.94 -8.77 -7.06
CA ASP A 143 -16.47 -10.05 -7.53
C ASP A 143 -15.66 -10.79 -6.44
N ALA A 144 -16.36 -11.54 -5.63
CA ALA A 144 -15.75 -12.34 -4.55
C ALA A 144 -14.77 -13.42 -5.06
N ALA A 145 -14.90 -13.86 -6.32
CA ALA A 145 -14.10 -14.94 -6.88
C ALA A 145 -12.63 -14.56 -7.08
N VAL A 146 -12.30 -13.27 -7.15
CA VAL A 146 -10.90 -12.79 -7.24
C VAL A 146 -10.05 -13.24 -6.05
N TRP A 147 -10.67 -13.56 -4.92
CA TRP A 147 -10.00 -13.95 -3.67
C TRP A 147 -9.84 -15.46 -3.49
N ALA A 148 -10.43 -16.29 -4.37
CA ALA A 148 -10.53 -17.74 -4.16
C ALA A 148 -9.17 -18.46 -4.07
N GLY A 149 -8.14 -17.93 -4.70
CA GLY A 149 -6.80 -18.55 -4.70
C GLY A 149 -5.87 -18.11 -3.56
N PHE A 150 -6.30 -17.18 -2.71
CA PHE A 150 -5.45 -16.62 -1.66
C PHE A 150 -5.46 -17.46 -0.38
N ASP A 151 -4.27 -17.70 0.15
CA ASP A 151 -4.11 -18.27 1.49
C ASP A 151 -4.43 -17.18 2.53
N PRO A 152 -5.41 -17.41 3.43
CA PRO A 152 -5.74 -16.46 4.50
C PRO A 152 -4.55 -16.06 5.38
N GLN A 153 -3.57 -16.94 5.58
CA GLN A 153 -2.41 -16.66 6.41
C GLN A 153 -1.44 -15.65 5.77
N LEU A 154 -1.52 -15.52 4.44
CA LEU A 154 -0.71 -14.60 3.64
C LEU A 154 -1.40 -13.26 3.34
N VAL A 155 -2.59 -13.02 3.90
CA VAL A 155 -3.30 -11.75 3.69
C VAL A 155 -3.51 -11.04 5.02
N THR A 156 -3.11 -9.77 5.07
CA THR A 156 -3.36 -8.91 6.23
C THR A 156 -4.04 -7.61 5.83
N LEU A 157 -4.57 -6.90 6.83
CA LEU A 157 -5.29 -5.65 6.66
C LEU A 157 -4.55 -4.52 7.36
N CYS A 158 -4.32 -3.43 6.65
CA CYS A 158 -4.06 -2.13 7.25
C CYS A 158 -5.35 -1.34 7.36
N SER A 159 -5.44 -0.49 8.38
CA SER A 159 -6.51 0.50 8.39
C SER A 159 -6.45 1.30 7.09
N PRO A 160 -7.58 1.46 6.39
CA PRO A 160 -7.63 2.43 5.33
C PRO A 160 -7.39 3.78 5.97
N ASP A 161 -6.52 4.58 5.34
CA ASP A 161 -6.75 5.94 5.44
C ASP A 161 -5.85 6.90 6.21
N PRO A 162 -4.94 7.51 5.53
CA PRO A 162 -4.92 8.96 5.49
C PRO A 162 -5.93 9.46 4.47
N GLN A 163 -6.77 10.45 4.81
CA GLN A 163 -7.63 11.08 3.82
C GLN A 163 -6.77 11.75 2.77
N ALA A 164 -6.73 11.17 1.59
CA ALA A 164 -5.92 11.63 0.48
C ALA A 164 -6.75 11.65 -0.80
N PHE A 165 -6.43 12.56 -1.70
CA PHE A 165 -7.12 12.72 -2.97
C PHE A 165 -6.16 13.22 -4.03
N ARG A 166 -6.52 13.03 -5.28
CA ARG A 166 -5.85 13.66 -6.42
C ARG A 166 -6.54 14.99 -6.72
N PRO A 167 -5.83 16.13 -6.61
CA PRO A 167 -6.42 17.43 -6.98
C PRO A 167 -6.83 17.41 -8.46
N PRO A 168 -8.07 17.81 -8.81
CA PRO A 168 -8.56 17.72 -10.19
C PRO A 168 -7.77 18.54 -11.20
N GLU A 169 -7.17 19.62 -10.74
CA GLU A 169 -6.36 20.55 -11.53
C GLU A 169 -4.92 20.07 -11.74
N GLU A 170 -4.52 19.02 -11.06
CA GLU A 170 -3.15 18.48 -11.10
C GLU A 170 -3.07 17.21 -11.96
N ARG A 171 -1.84 16.81 -12.29
CA ARG A 171 -1.59 15.54 -12.96
C ARG A 171 -1.88 14.35 -12.05
N VAL A 172 -2.20 13.21 -12.66
CA VAL A 172 -2.58 11.97 -11.92
C VAL A 172 -1.48 11.41 -11.02
N ASN A 173 -0.23 11.83 -11.18
CA ASN A 173 0.89 11.45 -10.31
C ASN A 173 1.07 12.36 -9.08
N VAL A 174 0.14 13.30 -8.84
CA VAL A 174 0.11 14.16 -7.65
C VAL A 174 -0.97 13.65 -6.69
N LEU A 175 -0.60 13.44 -5.43
CA LEU A 175 -1.50 13.08 -4.34
C LEU A 175 -1.42 14.12 -3.23
N GLN A 176 -2.55 14.58 -2.73
CA GLN A 176 -2.62 15.47 -1.58
C GLN A 176 -3.28 14.79 -0.39
N VAL A 177 -2.60 14.82 0.76
CA VAL A 177 -3.09 14.28 2.03
C VAL A 177 -3.78 15.39 2.81
N ARG A 178 -5.05 15.19 3.20
CA ARG A 178 -5.80 16.12 4.05
C ARG A 178 -5.59 15.82 5.53
N LEU A 179 -5.72 14.54 5.90
CA LEU A 179 -5.56 14.10 7.27
C LEU A 179 -4.52 12.97 7.32
N PRO A 180 -3.31 13.26 7.83
CA PRO A 180 -2.24 12.28 7.90
C PRO A 180 -2.46 11.35 9.09
N THR A 181 -3.05 10.18 8.86
CA THR A 181 -3.19 9.10 9.84
C THR A 181 -2.21 7.97 9.53
N ASN A 182 -1.81 7.20 10.55
CA ASN A 182 -0.90 6.08 10.36
C ASN A 182 -1.60 4.89 9.70
N PHE A 183 -0.87 4.15 8.88
CA PHE A 183 -1.25 2.81 8.44
C PHE A 183 -1.13 1.84 9.62
N LYS A 184 -2.24 1.48 10.22
CA LYS A 184 -2.29 0.49 11.32
C LYS A 184 -2.52 -0.88 10.72
N CYS A 185 -1.51 -1.71 10.73
CA CYS A 185 -1.51 -3.01 10.08
C CYS A 185 -1.67 -4.14 11.09
N ALA A 186 -2.56 -5.09 10.83
CA ALA A 186 -2.65 -6.33 11.59
C ALA A 186 -1.46 -7.23 11.24
N ARG A 187 -1.07 -8.12 12.17
CA ARG A 187 -0.07 -9.14 11.89
C ARG A 187 -0.53 -10.10 10.79
N PHE A 188 0.42 -10.72 10.08
CA PHE A 188 0.16 -11.90 9.26
C PHE A 188 -0.14 -13.14 10.12
N GLY A 189 -0.61 -14.20 9.50
CA GLY A 189 -0.69 -15.50 10.15
C GLY A 189 0.69 -16.12 10.41
N SER A 190 1.69 -15.74 9.61
CA SER A 190 3.08 -16.15 9.74
C SER A 190 3.91 -15.10 10.48
N ASP A 191 4.75 -15.54 11.41
CA ASP A 191 5.69 -14.66 12.13
C ASP A 191 6.77 -14.10 11.20
N ALA A 192 7.23 -14.87 10.22
CA ALA A 192 8.22 -14.41 9.25
C ALA A 192 7.72 -13.22 8.43
N HIS A 193 6.47 -13.27 7.93
CA HIS A 193 5.88 -12.16 7.18
C HIS A 193 5.54 -10.97 8.09
N THR A 194 5.21 -11.21 9.35
CA THR A 194 5.03 -10.15 10.35
C THR A 194 6.37 -9.46 10.65
N ALA A 195 7.47 -10.22 10.72
CA ALA A 195 8.81 -9.66 10.90
C ALA A 195 9.20 -8.75 9.72
N LEU A 196 8.86 -9.11 8.48
CA LEU A 196 9.04 -8.24 7.32
C LEU A 196 8.30 -6.90 7.50
N LEU A 197 7.02 -6.92 7.92
CA LEU A 197 6.28 -5.68 8.19
C LEU A 197 6.95 -4.83 9.28
N ARG A 198 7.49 -5.44 10.34
CA ARG A 198 8.18 -4.72 11.41
C ARG A 198 9.51 -4.13 10.95
N THR A 199 10.20 -4.79 10.02
CA THR A 199 11.39 -4.22 9.37
C THR A 199 11.03 -2.96 8.58
N LEU A 200 9.93 -3.01 7.80
CA LEU A 200 9.43 -1.86 7.07
C LEU A 200 8.96 -0.74 8.02
N GLU A 201 8.26 -1.07 9.10
CA GLU A 201 7.85 -0.13 10.16
C GLU A 201 9.07 0.62 10.72
N SER A 202 10.08 -0.11 11.15
CA SER A 202 11.31 0.45 11.73
C SER A 202 12.06 1.35 10.73
N GLY A 203 12.16 0.92 9.47
CA GLY A 203 12.79 1.70 8.41
C GLY A 203 12.04 3.02 8.15
N ILE A 204 10.72 2.98 8.05
CA ILE A 204 9.87 4.17 7.88
C ILE A 204 9.96 5.10 9.09
N GLU A 205 10.05 4.56 10.29
CA GLU A 205 10.14 5.36 11.52
C GLU A 205 11.48 6.08 11.65
N ALA A 206 12.55 5.43 11.25
CA ALA A 206 13.91 6.01 11.25
C ALA A 206 14.15 7.03 10.14
N ALA A 207 13.41 6.93 9.03
CA ALA A 207 13.63 7.74 7.84
C ALA A 207 13.32 9.23 8.09
N ARG A 208 14.16 10.11 7.51
CA ARG A 208 14.01 11.56 7.56
C ARG A 208 14.01 12.12 6.15
N PHE A 209 13.22 13.17 5.94
CA PHE A 209 13.11 13.86 4.66
C PHE A 209 13.93 15.15 4.70
N ASP A 210 14.80 15.29 3.71
CA ASP A 210 15.59 16.52 3.52
C ASP A 210 14.74 17.56 2.77
N THR A 211 14.48 18.67 3.43
CA THR A 211 13.76 19.82 2.83
C THR A 211 14.70 20.76 2.09
N GLY A 212 16.00 20.49 2.10
CA GLY A 212 17.05 21.37 1.62
C GLY A 212 17.54 22.37 2.68
N THR A 213 16.83 22.53 3.79
CA THR A 213 17.23 23.38 4.92
C THR A 213 17.38 22.59 6.21
N GLU A 214 16.65 21.51 6.35
CA GLU A 214 16.67 20.65 7.54
C GLU A 214 16.12 19.26 7.24
N MET A 215 16.46 18.30 8.10
CA MET A 215 15.91 16.94 8.08
C MET A 215 14.67 16.88 8.95
N ILE A 216 13.54 16.51 8.36
CA ILE A 216 12.25 16.41 9.07
C ILE A 216 11.69 14.99 9.09
N GLU A 217 10.87 14.73 10.09
CA GLU A 217 10.03 13.55 10.13
C GLU A 217 8.74 13.82 9.36
N LEU A 218 8.43 12.96 8.37
CA LEU A 218 7.15 13.04 7.69
C LEU A 218 6.07 12.28 8.48
N PRO A 219 4.86 12.84 8.59
CA PRO A 219 3.73 12.12 9.17
C PRO A 219 3.38 10.87 8.35
N VAL A 220 2.42 10.09 8.82
CA VAL A 220 1.99 8.81 8.26
C VAL A 220 3.08 7.75 8.39
N LYS A 221 2.97 6.93 9.41
CA LYS A 221 3.85 5.78 9.67
C LYS A 221 3.12 4.48 9.41
N LEU A 222 3.86 3.42 9.16
CA LEU A 222 3.35 2.06 9.28
C LEU A 222 3.42 1.67 10.76
N LYS A 223 2.37 1.09 11.30
CA LYS A 223 2.29 0.59 12.67
C LYS A 223 1.72 -0.82 12.67
N VAL A 224 2.54 -1.78 13.06
CA VAL A 224 2.19 -3.20 13.09
C VAL A 224 1.67 -3.58 14.47
N HIS A 225 0.47 -4.17 14.52
CA HIS A 225 -0.17 -4.65 15.75
C HIS A 225 -0.01 -6.16 15.88
N ASP A 226 0.10 -6.64 17.13
CA ASP A 226 0.21 -8.08 17.42
C ASP A 226 -1.11 -8.84 17.30
N SER A 227 -2.22 -8.12 17.13
CA SER A 227 -3.54 -8.72 16.92
C SER A 227 -3.79 -9.02 15.44
N VAL A 228 -4.59 -10.07 15.19
CA VAL A 228 -5.14 -10.36 13.85
C VAL A 228 -6.24 -9.37 13.46
N PHE A 229 -6.73 -8.61 14.42
CA PHE A 229 -7.87 -7.73 14.30
C PHE A 229 -7.42 -6.26 14.34
N VAL A 230 -7.56 -5.56 13.25
CA VAL A 230 -7.60 -4.09 13.26
C VAL A 230 -9.00 -3.72 13.72
N PRO A 231 -9.15 -2.94 14.81
CA PRO A 231 -10.48 -2.66 15.35
C PRO A 231 -11.37 -2.05 14.28
N LEU A 232 -12.35 -2.80 13.80
CA LEU A 232 -13.49 -2.30 13.02
C LEU A 232 -14.42 -1.43 13.90
N ALA A 233 -14.09 -1.27 15.17
CA ALA A 233 -14.86 -0.53 16.17
C ALA A 233 -15.00 0.98 15.88
N LYS A 234 -14.52 1.46 14.75
CA LYS A 234 -14.73 2.84 14.27
C LYS A 234 -15.48 2.91 12.94
N TRP A 235 -16.10 1.83 12.53
CA TRP A 235 -17.06 1.89 11.43
C TRP A 235 -18.41 2.29 12.01
N PRO A 236 -19.04 3.35 11.43
CA PRO A 236 -20.38 3.76 11.87
C PRO A 236 -21.41 2.68 11.64
#